data_90ba4bd2f62b76eaeb2bb6c27a3e03e9
#
_entry.id   90ba4bd2f62b76eaeb2bb6c27a3e03e9
#
_cell.length_a   1.000
_cell.length_b   1.000
_cell.length_c   1.000
_cell.angle_alpha   90.00
_cell.angle_beta   90.00
_cell.angle_gamma   90.00
#
_symmetry.space_group_name_H-M   'P 1'
#
loop_
_entity.id
_entity.type
_entity.pdbx_description
1 polymer ?
#
loop_
_entity_poly.entity_id
_entity_poly.type
_entity_poly.pdbx_seq_one_letter_code
_entity_poly.pdbx_strand_id
1 'polypeptide(L)'
;KRFLFVVHREIIADEARKSFSKVLGPEAKMGMYTGGNKTDEPYLFATVQTLSKEENLRCFEKNEFDYIVIDEAHRSGADTYKRILDHFEPKFLLGMTATPERTDGNDIFSLFDHNIAYEIRLHQALNEKMLVPFHYHGIRDIVTYDGKIHDGSDFNLLTSEARVMHIISKAKLYGCDSGRVKGLVFCSLNKEASFLSDAFNKAGYNTVALSGESSDDERKACIERLESDEMPRSQQLDYIFTRDIFNEGVDIPKANQIIMLRPTQSAIIFVQQLGRGLRKCNGKRYLEVIDFIGNYQNNFLVPIALYGDRSFNKDKIRRCLATNYIPGASTIHFDDIVKENIFKAIDSNNLSLKKDLLNDYKTMKYQLGRRP
;
A
#
# COMPACT_ATOMS: atom_id res chain seq x y z
N LYS A 1 -24.96 20.27 12.03
CA LYS A 1 -23.52 19.94 11.93
C LYS A 1 -23.26 19.36 10.56
N ARG A 2 -22.24 19.88 9.88
CA ARG A 2 -21.83 19.40 8.56
C ARG A 2 -20.46 18.76 8.62
N PHE A 3 -20.29 17.73 7.78
CA PHE A 3 -19.08 16.92 7.70
C PHE A 3 -18.55 16.91 6.29
N LEU A 4 -17.23 17.09 6.13
CA LEU A 4 -16.53 17.03 4.86
C LEU A 4 -15.42 15.98 4.93
N PHE A 5 -15.43 15.05 3.96
CA PHE A 5 -14.37 14.05 3.77
C PHE A 5 -13.65 14.34 2.46
N VAL A 6 -12.33 14.56 2.52
CA VAL A 6 -11.53 14.99 1.36
C VAL A 6 -10.51 13.92 1.02
N VAL A 7 -10.52 13.48 -0.24
CA VAL A 7 -9.59 12.47 -0.78
C VAL A 7 -9.10 12.86 -2.16
N HIS A 8 -8.09 12.16 -2.67
CA HIS A 8 -7.54 12.44 -4.00
C HIS A 8 -8.19 11.66 -5.15
N ARG A 9 -8.99 10.62 -4.88
CA ARG A 9 -9.66 9.79 -5.89
C ARG A 9 -11.14 9.60 -5.59
N GLU A 10 -11.96 9.65 -6.63
CA GLU A 10 -13.41 9.48 -6.53
C GLU A 10 -13.82 8.12 -6.00
N ILE A 11 -13.09 7.06 -6.39
CA ILE A 11 -13.34 5.70 -5.90
C ILE A 11 -13.22 5.61 -4.37
N ILE A 12 -12.21 6.31 -3.78
CA ILE A 12 -12.02 6.34 -2.33
C ILE A 12 -13.14 7.13 -1.65
N ALA A 13 -13.55 8.25 -2.27
CA ALA A 13 -14.69 9.03 -1.77
C ALA A 13 -15.98 8.20 -1.71
N ASP A 14 -16.27 7.42 -2.75
CA ASP A 14 -17.45 6.56 -2.80
C ASP A 14 -17.36 5.39 -1.80
N GLU A 15 -16.20 4.76 -1.65
CA GLU A 15 -15.98 3.71 -0.64
C GLU A 15 -16.12 4.24 0.79
N ALA A 16 -15.56 5.43 1.07
CA ALA A 16 -15.76 6.10 2.35
C ALA A 16 -17.25 6.38 2.60
N ARG A 17 -17.96 6.96 1.62
CA ARG A 17 -19.39 7.21 1.69
C ARG A 17 -20.19 5.93 2.00
N LYS A 18 -19.89 4.82 1.30
CA LYS A 18 -20.53 3.51 1.56
C LYS A 18 -20.22 2.99 2.97
N SER A 19 -19.00 3.20 3.46
CA SER A 19 -18.62 2.79 4.82
C SER A 19 -19.33 3.60 5.89
N PHE A 20 -19.44 4.91 5.69
CA PHE A 20 -20.21 5.79 6.58
C PHE A 20 -21.71 5.43 6.57
N SER A 21 -22.28 5.12 5.40
CA SER A 21 -23.69 4.71 5.28
C SER A 21 -24.00 3.45 6.07
N LYS A 22 -23.09 2.47 6.11
CA LYS A 22 -23.26 1.24 6.93
C LYS A 22 -23.33 1.53 8.42
N VAL A 23 -22.63 2.57 8.90
CA VAL A 23 -22.55 2.92 10.32
C VAL A 23 -23.67 3.88 10.73
N LEU A 24 -23.91 4.91 9.92
CA LEU A 24 -24.86 5.97 10.24
C LEU A 24 -26.30 5.65 9.83
N GLY A 25 -26.47 4.63 8.99
CA GLY A 25 -27.79 4.20 8.52
C GLY A 25 -28.34 5.05 7.35
N PRO A 26 -29.53 4.66 6.83
CA PRO A 26 -30.10 5.26 5.62
C PRO A 26 -30.61 6.69 5.80
N GLU A 27 -30.85 7.14 7.01
CA GLU A 27 -31.32 8.49 7.32
C GLU A 27 -30.22 9.56 7.16
N ALA A 28 -28.95 9.16 7.13
CA ALA A 28 -27.84 10.07 6.96
C ALA A 28 -27.71 10.48 5.48
N LYS A 29 -28.04 11.73 5.18
CA LYS A 29 -27.92 12.29 3.83
C LYS A 29 -26.45 12.50 3.47
N MET A 30 -26.01 11.79 2.44
CA MET A 30 -24.61 11.75 2.01
C MET A 30 -24.48 12.14 0.55
N GLY A 31 -23.66 13.14 0.26
CA GLY A 31 -23.40 13.66 -1.08
C GLY A 31 -21.99 13.40 -1.55
N MET A 32 -21.80 13.44 -2.87
CA MET A 32 -20.50 13.40 -3.55
C MET A 32 -20.20 14.76 -4.16
N TYR A 33 -18.94 15.21 -4.03
CA TYR A 33 -18.47 16.44 -4.68
C TYR A 33 -17.20 16.16 -5.49
N THR A 34 -17.43 15.61 -6.68
CA THR A 34 -16.40 15.11 -7.59
C THR A 34 -16.51 15.72 -8.98
N GLY A 35 -15.65 15.34 -9.91
CA GLY A 35 -15.71 15.84 -11.27
C GLY A 35 -17.01 15.53 -12.00
N GLY A 36 -17.62 14.41 -11.70
CA GLY A 36 -18.87 13.91 -12.33
C GLY A 36 -20.13 14.17 -11.52
N ASN A 37 -20.03 14.45 -10.22
CA ASN A 37 -21.18 14.60 -9.32
C ASN A 37 -20.92 15.73 -8.30
N LYS A 38 -21.83 16.69 -8.21
CA LYS A 38 -21.76 17.80 -7.27
C LYS A 38 -23.09 17.93 -6.54
N THR A 39 -23.24 17.14 -5.48
CA THR A 39 -24.40 17.27 -4.57
C THR A 39 -23.97 17.99 -3.31
N ASP A 40 -24.91 18.73 -2.70
CA ASP A 40 -24.68 19.41 -1.43
C ASP A 40 -25.55 18.75 -0.34
N GLU A 41 -24.90 18.01 0.55
CA GLU A 41 -25.54 17.24 1.62
C GLU A 41 -24.78 17.39 2.95
N PRO A 42 -25.41 17.12 4.10
CA PRO A 42 -24.76 17.27 5.40
C PRO A 42 -23.45 16.48 5.58
N TYR A 43 -23.35 15.29 4.98
CA TYR A 43 -22.13 14.51 4.90
C TYR A 43 -21.62 14.56 3.45
N LEU A 44 -20.56 15.30 3.21
CA LEU A 44 -20.05 15.53 1.87
C LEU A 44 -18.71 14.82 1.67
N PHE A 45 -18.61 14.03 0.60
CA PHE A 45 -17.40 13.30 0.21
C PHE A 45 -16.84 13.92 -1.07
N ALA A 46 -15.68 14.56 -0.98
CA ALA A 46 -15.15 15.38 -2.04
C ALA A 46 -13.79 14.90 -2.55
N THR A 47 -13.53 15.09 -3.85
CA THR A 47 -12.16 14.99 -4.35
C THR A 47 -11.45 16.33 -4.25
N VAL A 48 -10.19 16.27 -3.83
CA VAL A 48 -9.32 17.43 -3.71
C VAL A 48 -9.25 18.25 -5.01
N GLN A 49 -9.14 17.55 -6.16
CA GLN A 49 -9.02 18.18 -7.47
C GLN A 49 -10.28 18.99 -7.86
N THR A 50 -11.44 18.56 -7.38
CA THR A 50 -12.69 19.27 -7.64
C THR A 50 -12.88 20.40 -6.63
N LEU A 51 -12.75 20.09 -5.34
CA LEU A 51 -13.04 21.05 -4.28
C LEU A 51 -12.06 22.23 -4.26
N SER A 52 -10.75 21.99 -4.56
CA SER A 52 -9.71 23.03 -4.52
C SER A 52 -9.81 24.09 -5.62
N LYS A 53 -10.72 23.94 -6.59
CA LYS A 53 -11.00 24.98 -7.58
C LYS A 53 -11.71 26.14 -6.92
N GLU A 54 -11.24 27.35 -7.20
CA GLU A 54 -11.77 28.56 -6.56
C GLU A 54 -13.28 28.73 -6.73
N GLU A 55 -13.78 28.43 -7.94
CA GLU A 55 -15.21 28.44 -8.25
C GLU A 55 -16.04 27.50 -7.36
N ASN A 56 -15.47 26.38 -6.96
CA ASN A 56 -16.15 25.38 -6.10
C ASN A 56 -15.98 25.73 -4.61
N LEU A 57 -14.82 26.23 -4.18
CA LEU A 57 -14.62 26.69 -2.81
C LEU A 57 -15.56 27.85 -2.45
N ARG A 58 -15.77 28.78 -3.38
CA ARG A 58 -16.69 29.90 -3.18
C ARG A 58 -18.17 29.52 -3.01
N CYS A 59 -18.53 28.27 -3.33
CA CYS A 59 -19.88 27.76 -3.08
C CYS A 59 -20.14 27.47 -1.59
N PHE A 60 -19.10 27.47 -0.76
CA PHE A 60 -19.18 27.10 0.65
C PHE A 60 -18.67 28.25 1.52
N GLU A 61 -19.36 28.51 2.63
CA GLU A 61 -18.91 29.45 3.65
C GLU A 61 -17.68 28.89 4.39
N LYS A 62 -16.84 29.77 4.93
CA LYS A 62 -15.61 29.34 5.66
C LYS A 62 -15.90 28.41 6.81
N ASN A 63 -16.98 28.64 7.55
CA ASN A 63 -17.44 27.87 8.70
C ASN A 63 -18.53 26.84 8.34
N GLU A 64 -18.69 26.51 7.07
CA GLU A 64 -19.72 25.59 6.56
C GLU A 64 -19.63 24.20 7.20
N PHE A 65 -18.42 23.68 7.35
CA PHE A 65 -18.18 22.37 7.87
C PHE A 65 -17.66 22.39 9.31
N ASP A 66 -18.39 21.76 10.24
CA ASP A 66 -17.94 21.59 11.62
C ASP A 66 -16.77 20.61 11.72
N TYR A 67 -16.75 19.58 10.86
CA TYR A 67 -15.77 18.50 10.86
C TYR A 67 -15.20 18.30 9.46
N ILE A 68 -13.87 18.34 9.36
CA ILE A 68 -13.17 18.02 8.11
C ILE A 68 -12.22 16.86 8.37
N VAL A 69 -12.29 15.84 7.52
CA VAL A 69 -11.37 14.70 7.51
C VAL A 69 -10.63 14.68 6.18
N ILE A 70 -9.31 14.60 6.23
CA ILE A 70 -8.44 14.48 5.08
C ILE A 70 -7.82 13.10 5.09
N ASP A 71 -8.14 12.28 4.11
CA ASP A 71 -7.46 11.00 3.90
C ASP A 71 -6.21 11.19 3.04
N GLU A 72 -5.21 10.32 3.25
CA GLU A 72 -3.86 10.45 2.69
C GLU A 72 -3.24 11.84 2.97
N ALA A 73 -3.34 12.26 4.23
CA ALA A 73 -2.89 13.58 4.69
C ALA A 73 -1.41 13.87 4.40
N HIS A 74 -0.58 12.84 4.13
CA HIS A 74 0.79 13.04 3.64
C HIS A 74 0.86 13.85 2.34
N ARG A 75 -0.23 13.94 1.57
CA ARG A 75 -0.36 14.77 0.36
C ARG A 75 -0.77 16.22 0.66
N SER A 76 -1.12 16.54 1.90
CA SER A 76 -1.64 17.87 2.29
C SER A 76 -0.64 19.03 2.10
N GLY A 77 0.64 18.71 1.91
CA GLY A 77 1.64 19.72 1.51
C GLY A 77 1.49 20.28 0.09
N ALA A 78 0.66 19.66 -0.77
CA ALA A 78 0.40 20.16 -2.10
C ALA A 78 -0.53 21.41 -2.06
N ASP A 79 -0.34 22.34 -3.01
CA ASP A 79 -1.08 23.60 -3.06
C ASP A 79 -2.61 23.44 -3.12
N THR A 80 -3.07 22.32 -3.71
CA THR A 80 -4.51 22.01 -3.79
C THR A 80 -5.12 21.74 -2.41
N TYR A 81 -4.42 21.00 -1.55
CA TYR A 81 -4.86 20.76 -0.18
C TYR A 81 -4.78 22.02 0.68
N LYS A 82 -3.68 22.78 0.54
CA LYS A 82 -3.52 24.05 1.25
C LYS A 82 -4.66 25.02 0.96
N ARG A 83 -5.07 25.17 -0.30
CA ARG A 83 -6.22 26.02 -0.65
C ARG A 83 -7.50 25.62 0.09
N ILE A 84 -7.76 24.32 0.26
CA ILE A 84 -8.92 23.83 1.00
C ILE A 84 -8.79 24.17 2.48
N LEU A 85 -7.61 23.91 3.07
CA LEU A 85 -7.35 24.17 4.49
C LEU A 85 -7.34 25.66 4.82
N ASP A 86 -6.83 26.51 3.92
CA ASP A 86 -6.81 27.98 4.09
C ASP A 86 -8.21 28.59 3.93
N HIS A 87 -9.12 27.91 3.22
CA HIS A 87 -10.48 28.40 3.00
C HIS A 87 -11.40 28.11 4.17
N PHE A 88 -11.36 26.88 4.73
CA PHE A 88 -12.30 26.45 5.75
C PHE A 88 -11.76 26.64 7.17
N GLU A 89 -12.66 26.97 8.10
CA GLU A 89 -12.41 27.14 9.51
C GLU A 89 -13.23 26.10 10.33
N PRO A 90 -12.89 24.80 10.26
CA PRO A 90 -13.65 23.76 10.92
C PRO A 90 -13.43 23.79 12.44
N LYS A 91 -14.40 23.30 13.22
CA LYS A 91 -14.23 23.07 14.67
C LYS A 91 -13.31 21.89 14.96
N PHE A 92 -13.21 20.94 14.03
CA PHE A 92 -12.37 19.76 14.14
C PHE A 92 -11.79 19.39 12.78
N LEU A 93 -10.47 19.27 12.71
CA LEU A 93 -9.71 18.86 11.56
C LEU A 93 -8.94 17.58 11.88
N LEU A 94 -9.14 16.52 11.07
CA LEU A 94 -8.44 15.25 11.20
C LEU A 94 -7.70 14.91 9.91
N GLY A 95 -6.41 14.66 10.00
CA GLY A 95 -5.62 14.03 8.94
C GLY A 95 -5.40 12.55 9.22
N MET A 96 -5.66 11.71 8.23
CA MET A 96 -5.34 10.27 8.28
C MET A 96 -4.29 9.95 7.24
N THR A 97 -3.29 9.17 7.60
CA THR A 97 -2.27 8.70 6.64
C THR A 97 -1.59 7.43 7.14
N ALA A 98 -1.28 6.54 6.22
CA ALA A 98 -0.43 5.38 6.51
C ALA A 98 1.06 5.74 6.53
N THR A 99 1.44 6.89 6.01
CA THR A 99 2.83 7.29 5.74
C THR A 99 3.05 8.76 6.08
N PRO A 100 3.08 9.12 7.37
CA PRO A 100 3.27 10.51 7.78
C PRO A 100 4.68 11.03 7.47
N GLU A 101 5.65 10.12 7.30
CA GLU A 101 7.02 10.48 7.00
C GLU A 101 7.21 10.69 5.50
N ARG A 102 7.36 11.94 5.11
CA ARG A 102 7.63 12.32 3.72
C ARG A 102 9.12 12.42 3.43
N THR A 103 9.48 12.02 2.23
CA THR A 103 10.85 12.16 1.70
C THR A 103 11.11 13.55 1.08
N ASP A 104 10.07 14.35 0.83
CA ASP A 104 10.16 15.68 0.21
C ASP A 104 10.42 16.83 1.19
N GLY A 105 10.49 16.54 2.48
CA GLY A 105 10.85 17.51 3.53
C GLY A 105 9.73 18.48 3.93
N ASN A 106 8.50 18.28 3.48
CA ASN A 106 7.35 19.09 3.92
C ASN A 106 6.86 18.63 5.28
N ASP A 107 6.63 19.60 6.18
CA ASP A 107 6.07 19.37 7.50
C ASP A 107 4.54 19.33 7.43
N ILE A 108 3.98 18.12 7.34
CA ILE A 108 2.52 17.95 7.37
C ILE A 108 1.94 18.09 8.78
N PHE A 109 2.73 17.86 9.81
CA PHE A 109 2.26 17.91 11.19
C PHE A 109 1.88 19.34 11.61
N SER A 110 2.53 20.35 11.03
CA SER A 110 2.20 21.77 11.25
C SER A 110 0.77 22.12 10.82
N LEU A 111 0.21 21.42 9.84
CA LEU A 111 -1.17 21.63 9.38
C LEU A 111 -2.21 21.11 10.40
N PHE A 112 -1.78 20.34 11.38
CA PHE A 112 -2.60 19.74 12.44
C PHE A 112 -2.09 20.14 13.83
N ASP A 113 -1.43 21.29 13.95
CA ASP A 113 -0.86 21.82 15.20
C ASP A 113 0.06 20.83 15.93
N HIS A 114 0.76 19.97 15.18
CA HIS A 114 1.61 18.88 15.68
C HIS A 114 0.88 17.90 16.62
N ASN A 115 -0.44 17.82 16.55
CA ASN A 115 -1.23 16.90 17.34
C ASN A 115 -1.29 15.53 16.63
N ILE A 116 -0.74 14.51 17.28
CA ILE A 116 -0.87 13.10 16.86
C ILE A 116 -1.89 12.45 17.80
N ALA A 117 -3.11 12.27 17.30
CA ALA A 117 -4.19 11.68 18.07
C ALA A 117 -3.96 10.19 18.30
N TYR A 118 -3.48 9.49 17.29
CA TYR A 118 -3.22 8.05 17.36
C TYR A 118 -2.19 7.62 16.31
N GLU A 119 -1.28 6.75 16.70
CA GLU A 119 -0.33 6.12 15.81
C GLU A 119 -0.38 4.60 16.01
N ILE A 120 -0.63 3.84 14.94
CA ILE A 120 -0.57 2.37 14.96
C ILE A 120 0.35 1.88 13.86
N ARG A 121 1.26 1.01 14.21
CA ARG A 121 2.21 0.38 13.29
C ARG A 121 1.78 -1.06 12.96
N LEU A 122 2.33 -1.62 11.87
CA LEU A 122 2.02 -2.97 11.43
C LEU A 122 2.09 -3.99 12.57
N HIS A 123 3.16 -3.96 13.35
CA HIS A 123 3.36 -4.87 14.50
C HIS A 123 2.26 -4.72 15.56
N GLN A 124 1.90 -3.51 15.91
CA GLN A 124 0.84 -3.25 16.87
C GLN A 124 -0.51 -3.70 16.31
N ALA A 125 -0.82 -3.39 15.04
CA ALA A 125 -2.05 -3.81 14.40
C ALA A 125 -2.19 -5.34 14.32
N LEU A 126 -1.09 -6.07 14.13
CA LEU A 126 -1.05 -7.53 14.20
C LEU A 126 -1.29 -8.06 15.62
N ASN A 127 -0.62 -7.47 16.63
CA ASN A 127 -0.79 -7.84 18.03
C ASN A 127 -2.23 -7.62 18.54
N GLU A 128 -2.82 -6.50 18.16
CA GLU A 128 -4.21 -6.14 18.50
C GLU A 128 -5.23 -6.87 17.61
N LYS A 129 -4.76 -7.80 16.77
CA LYS A 129 -5.60 -8.58 15.86
C LYS A 129 -6.48 -7.71 14.97
N MET A 130 -6.03 -6.53 14.58
CA MET A 130 -6.73 -5.67 13.62
C MET A 130 -6.54 -6.16 12.18
N LEU A 131 -5.46 -6.88 11.93
CA LEU A 131 -5.08 -7.46 10.64
C LEU A 131 -5.08 -8.99 10.71
N VAL A 132 -5.14 -9.67 9.56
CA VAL A 132 -4.87 -11.11 9.50
C VAL A 132 -3.37 -11.34 9.61
N PRO A 133 -2.93 -12.46 10.23
CA PRO A 133 -1.52 -12.86 10.19
C PRO A 133 -1.09 -13.17 8.75
N PHE A 134 0.21 -13.19 8.53
CA PHE A 134 0.77 -13.54 7.23
C PHE A 134 1.97 -14.48 7.34
N HIS A 135 2.19 -15.24 6.28
CA HIS A 135 3.39 -16.04 6.08
C HIS A 135 4.19 -15.40 4.95
N TYR A 136 5.38 -14.92 5.27
CA TYR A 136 6.28 -14.27 4.33
C TYR A 136 7.42 -15.22 3.94
N HIS A 137 7.59 -15.38 2.63
CA HIS A 137 8.61 -16.20 2.02
C HIS A 137 9.51 -15.34 1.13
N GLY A 138 10.66 -14.93 1.65
CA GLY A 138 11.71 -14.26 0.89
C GLY A 138 12.53 -15.31 0.15
N ILE A 139 12.27 -15.49 -1.12
CA ILE A 139 12.89 -16.54 -1.95
C ILE A 139 13.81 -15.93 -3.00
N ARG A 140 14.78 -16.73 -3.44
CA ARG A 140 15.73 -16.32 -4.47
C ARG A 140 15.03 -16.12 -5.82
N ASP A 141 15.22 -14.95 -6.44
CA ASP A 141 14.92 -14.75 -7.86
C ASP A 141 16.08 -15.27 -8.72
N ILE A 142 15.88 -16.39 -9.41
CA ILE A 142 16.95 -17.16 -10.04
C ILE A 142 17.66 -16.44 -11.19
N VAL A 143 17.03 -15.47 -11.82
CA VAL A 143 17.56 -14.83 -13.04
C VAL A 143 18.44 -13.64 -12.73
N THR A 144 18.22 -12.97 -11.64
CA THR A 144 19.01 -11.80 -11.21
C THR A 144 20.18 -12.20 -10.31
N TYR A 145 20.59 -13.47 -10.36
CA TYR A 145 21.60 -14.06 -9.47
C TYR A 145 22.92 -14.39 -10.19
N ASP A 146 23.32 -13.51 -11.11
CA ASP A 146 24.55 -13.64 -11.90
C ASP A 146 25.79 -12.96 -11.25
N GLY A 147 25.67 -12.53 -10.00
CA GLY A 147 26.70 -11.79 -9.28
C GLY A 147 26.73 -10.29 -9.56
N LYS A 148 25.85 -9.78 -10.45
CA LYS A 148 25.72 -8.35 -10.72
C LYS A 148 24.56 -7.76 -9.93
N ILE A 149 24.63 -6.47 -9.67
CA ILE A 149 23.51 -5.72 -9.08
C ILE A 149 22.58 -5.32 -10.22
N HIS A 150 21.28 -5.65 -10.07
CA HIS A 150 20.24 -5.33 -11.03
C HIS A 150 19.32 -4.22 -10.50
N ASP A 151 18.71 -3.46 -11.40
CA ASP A 151 17.70 -2.44 -11.08
C ASP A 151 16.26 -2.92 -11.31
N GLY A 152 16.09 -4.14 -11.83
CA GLY A 152 14.78 -4.70 -12.14
C GLY A 152 14.15 -4.14 -13.43
N SER A 153 14.95 -3.61 -14.35
CA SER A 153 14.47 -3.00 -15.60
C SER A 153 14.68 -3.85 -16.85
N ASP A 154 15.50 -4.91 -16.80
CA ASP A 154 15.78 -5.76 -17.96
C ASP A 154 14.62 -6.71 -18.25
N PHE A 155 13.82 -6.34 -19.25
CA PHE A 155 12.64 -7.11 -19.67
C PHE A 155 12.97 -8.55 -20.06
N ASN A 156 14.08 -8.82 -20.74
CA ASN A 156 14.42 -10.17 -21.19
C ASN A 156 14.73 -11.09 -20.01
N LEU A 157 15.42 -10.57 -18.99
CA LEU A 157 15.65 -11.30 -17.75
C LEU A 157 14.33 -11.54 -17.00
N LEU A 158 13.50 -10.50 -16.89
CA LEU A 158 12.23 -10.56 -16.15
C LEU A 158 11.20 -11.51 -16.78
N THR A 159 11.30 -11.77 -18.07
CA THR A 159 10.37 -12.63 -18.84
C THR A 159 10.99 -13.94 -19.32
N SER A 160 12.19 -14.29 -18.83
CA SER A 160 12.80 -15.57 -19.19
C SER A 160 11.94 -16.76 -18.75
N GLU A 161 11.90 -17.79 -19.57
CA GLU A 161 11.08 -19.00 -19.33
C GLU A 161 11.39 -19.64 -17.96
N ALA A 162 12.67 -19.74 -17.63
CA ALA A 162 13.11 -20.28 -16.33
C ALA A 162 12.50 -19.49 -15.15
N ARG A 163 12.49 -18.16 -15.22
CA ARG A 163 11.92 -17.30 -14.18
C ARG A 163 10.39 -17.46 -14.10
N VAL A 164 9.71 -17.47 -15.25
CA VAL A 164 8.25 -17.68 -15.29
C VAL A 164 7.86 -19.01 -14.65
N MET A 165 8.54 -20.11 -15.02
CA MET A 165 8.29 -21.42 -14.44
C MET A 165 8.59 -21.43 -12.93
N HIS A 166 9.64 -20.76 -12.51
CA HIS A 166 9.99 -20.63 -11.09
C HIS A 166 8.88 -19.89 -10.31
N ILE A 167 8.38 -18.76 -10.83
CA ILE A 167 7.29 -17.99 -10.20
C ILE A 167 6.03 -18.85 -10.08
N ILE A 168 5.60 -19.51 -11.16
CA ILE A 168 4.42 -20.37 -11.16
C ILE A 168 4.59 -21.54 -10.16
N SER A 169 5.77 -22.18 -10.14
CA SER A 169 6.03 -23.30 -9.23
C SER A 169 5.96 -22.87 -7.76
N LYS A 170 6.50 -21.69 -7.42
CA LYS A 170 6.47 -21.16 -6.07
C LYS A 170 5.08 -20.69 -5.66
N ALA A 171 4.35 -20.02 -6.57
CA ALA A 171 2.94 -19.64 -6.35
C ALA A 171 2.09 -20.88 -6.00
N LYS A 172 2.31 -22.00 -6.71
CA LYS A 172 1.62 -23.27 -6.46
C LYS A 172 2.09 -23.95 -5.16
N LEU A 173 3.40 -23.92 -4.87
CA LEU A 173 4.00 -24.57 -3.70
C LEU A 173 3.48 -23.96 -2.39
N TYR A 174 3.53 -22.64 -2.28
CA TYR A 174 3.07 -21.95 -1.08
C TYR A 174 1.55 -21.82 -1.00
N GLY A 175 0.87 -21.81 -2.15
CA GLY A 175 -0.58 -21.83 -2.21
C GLY A 175 -1.25 -20.60 -1.58
N CYS A 176 -2.38 -20.84 -0.95
CA CYS A 176 -3.16 -19.82 -0.25
C CYS A 176 -3.90 -20.43 0.94
N ASP A 177 -4.47 -19.59 1.80
CA ASP A 177 -5.16 -19.97 3.03
C ASP A 177 -6.23 -21.06 2.80
N SER A 178 -7.18 -20.83 1.89
CA SER A 178 -8.26 -21.76 1.61
C SER A 178 -8.95 -21.44 0.28
N GLY A 179 -9.56 -22.47 -0.31
CA GLY A 179 -10.34 -22.33 -1.53
C GLY A 179 -9.50 -21.97 -2.75
N ARG A 180 -10.01 -21.00 -3.51
CA ARG A 180 -9.36 -20.49 -4.72
C ARG A 180 -8.32 -19.42 -4.38
N VAL A 181 -7.22 -19.39 -5.10
CA VAL A 181 -6.28 -18.27 -5.01
C VAL A 181 -6.94 -16.97 -5.51
N LYS A 182 -6.74 -15.92 -4.76
CA LYS A 182 -7.13 -14.54 -5.08
C LYS A 182 -5.88 -13.69 -4.91
N GLY A 183 -5.06 -13.69 -5.95
CA GLY A 183 -3.69 -13.21 -5.88
C GLY A 183 -3.49 -11.82 -6.48
N LEU A 184 -2.56 -11.06 -5.89
CA LEU A 184 -2.01 -9.83 -6.46
C LEU A 184 -0.54 -10.04 -6.78
N VAL A 185 -0.13 -9.67 -7.99
CA VAL A 185 1.26 -9.77 -8.44
C VAL A 185 1.80 -8.40 -8.77
N PHE A 186 2.82 -7.97 -8.00
CA PHE A 186 3.47 -6.68 -8.18
C PHE A 186 4.74 -6.82 -9.02
N CYS A 187 4.72 -6.28 -10.24
CA CYS A 187 5.77 -6.37 -11.23
C CYS A 187 6.64 -5.11 -11.28
N SER A 188 7.85 -5.22 -11.86
CA SER A 188 8.73 -4.08 -12.10
C SER A 188 8.27 -3.21 -13.27
N LEU A 189 7.72 -3.84 -14.31
CA LEU A 189 7.32 -3.20 -15.56
C LEU A 189 5.88 -3.57 -15.93
N ASN A 190 5.14 -2.67 -16.59
CA ASN A 190 3.82 -2.97 -17.14
C ASN A 190 3.89 -4.07 -18.21
N LYS A 191 4.93 -4.06 -19.05
CA LYS A 191 5.16 -5.11 -20.06
C LYS A 191 5.42 -6.47 -19.43
N GLU A 192 6.14 -6.53 -18.31
CA GLU A 192 6.33 -7.74 -17.52
C GLU A 192 4.99 -8.26 -16.98
N ALA A 193 4.16 -7.36 -16.42
CA ALA A 193 2.84 -7.73 -15.90
C ALA A 193 1.96 -8.38 -17.00
N SER A 194 1.90 -7.79 -18.19
CA SER A 194 1.15 -8.36 -19.32
C SER A 194 1.71 -9.72 -19.74
N PHE A 195 3.03 -9.83 -19.91
CA PHE A 195 3.67 -11.07 -20.30
C PHE A 195 3.45 -12.22 -19.30
N LEU A 196 3.60 -11.93 -18.01
CA LEU A 196 3.39 -12.93 -16.95
C LEU A 196 1.91 -13.32 -16.83
N SER A 197 0.98 -12.37 -16.99
CA SER A 197 -0.45 -12.67 -17.04
C SER A 197 -0.75 -13.68 -18.17
N ASP A 198 -0.22 -13.46 -19.38
CA ASP A 198 -0.39 -14.39 -20.51
C ASP A 198 0.23 -15.78 -20.23
N ALA A 199 1.40 -15.79 -19.58
CA ALA A 199 2.06 -17.04 -19.20
C ALA A 199 1.26 -17.84 -18.16
N PHE A 200 0.70 -17.16 -17.17
CA PHE A 200 -0.17 -17.77 -16.17
C PHE A 200 -1.47 -18.28 -16.78
N ASN A 201 -2.07 -17.53 -17.74
CA ASN A 201 -3.24 -17.99 -18.48
C ASN A 201 -2.94 -19.27 -19.26
N LYS A 202 -1.77 -19.37 -19.92
CA LYS A 202 -1.31 -20.60 -20.59
C LYS A 202 -1.10 -21.76 -19.61
N ALA A 203 -0.75 -21.47 -18.35
CA ALA A 203 -0.60 -22.46 -17.29
C ALA A 203 -1.93 -22.85 -16.60
N GLY A 204 -3.08 -22.35 -17.10
CA GLY A 204 -4.42 -22.71 -16.65
C GLY A 204 -5.01 -21.84 -15.54
N TYR A 205 -4.39 -20.71 -15.23
CA TYR A 205 -4.97 -19.69 -14.36
C TYR A 205 -5.83 -18.71 -15.16
N ASN A 206 -6.75 -18.02 -14.49
CA ASN A 206 -7.50 -16.90 -15.06
C ASN A 206 -6.91 -15.61 -14.55
N THR A 207 -6.24 -14.84 -15.39
CA THR A 207 -5.50 -13.66 -14.96
C THR A 207 -5.72 -12.46 -15.88
N VAL A 208 -5.41 -11.27 -15.35
CA VAL A 208 -5.42 -10.02 -16.09
C VAL A 208 -4.25 -9.14 -15.63
N ALA A 209 -3.71 -8.36 -16.56
CA ALA A 209 -2.76 -7.30 -16.24
C ALA A 209 -3.46 -5.95 -16.28
N LEU A 210 -3.30 -5.15 -15.23
CA LEU A 210 -3.83 -3.78 -15.14
C LEU A 210 -2.69 -2.76 -15.05
N SER A 211 -2.88 -1.61 -15.69
CA SER A 211 -1.90 -0.51 -15.72
C SER A 211 -2.54 0.83 -15.35
N GLY A 212 -1.74 1.89 -15.34
CA GLY A 212 -2.23 3.24 -15.14
C GLY A 212 -3.25 3.70 -16.19
N GLU A 213 -3.25 3.07 -17.37
CA GLU A 213 -4.17 3.36 -18.49
C GLU A 213 -5.54 2.69 -18.33
N SER A 214 -5.63 1.65 -17.49
CA SER A 214 -6.91 0.98 -17.19
C SER A 214 -7.87 1.94 -16.50
N SER A 215 -9.12 1.96 -16.95
CA SER A 215 -10.16 2.81 -16.34
C SER A 215 -10.52 2.35 -14.92
N ASP A 216 -11.11 3.24 -14.14
CA ASP A 216 -11.54 2.88 -12.78
C ASP A 216 -12.66 1.84 -12.79
N ASP A 217 -13.53 1.84 -13.80
CA ASP A 217 -14.57 0.82 -13.96
C ASP A 217 -13.98 -0.54 -14.30
N GLU A 218 -12.97 -0.59 -15.17
CA GLU A 218 -12.25 -1.82 -15.48
C GLU A 218 -11.55 -2.40 -14.25
N ARG A 219 -10.90 -1.54 -13.45
CA ARG A 219 -10.27 -1.95 -12.19
C ARG A 219 -11.27 -2.52 -11.21
N LYS A 220 -12.43 -1.85 -11.02
CA LYS A 220 -13.52 -2.33 -10.16
C LYS A 220 -14.04 -3.69 -10.62
N ALA A 221 -14.35 -3.84 -11.91
CA ALA A 221 -14.82 -5.09 -12.49
C ALA A 221 -13.81 -6.23 -12.28
N CYS A 222 -12.51 -5.99 -12.45
CA CYS A 222 -11.48 -6.99 -12.22
C CYS A 222 -11.37 -7.39 -10.73
N ILE A 223 -11.52 -6.44 -9.81
CA ILE A 223 -11.53 -6.73 -8.37
C ILE A 223 -12.76 -7.57 -8.01
N GLU A 224 -13.93 -7.22 -8.50
CA GLU A 224 -15.15 -8.01 -8.27
C GLU A 224 -14.99 -9.45 -8.78
N ARG A 225 -14.41 -9.64 -9.96
CA ARG A 225 -14.09 -10.96 -10.53
C ARG A 225 -13.06 -11.73 -9.70
N LEU A 226 -12.07 -11.05 -9.11
CA LEU A 226 -11.07 -11.65 -8.22
C LEU A 226 -11.73 -12.11 -6.91
N GLU A 227 -12.57 -11.27 -6.31
CA GLU A 227 -13.16 -11.51 -4.99
C GLU A 227 -14.40 -12.39 -5.01
N SER A 228 -15.13 -12.45 -6.14
CA SER A 228 -16.40 -13.18 -6.22
C SER A 228 -16.19 -14.69 -6.09
N ASP A 229 -16.99 -15.31 -5.24
CA ASP A 229 -17.12 -16.77 -5.12
C ASP A 229 -18.40 -17.27 -5.80
N GLU A 230 -19.30 -16.36 -6.19
CA GLU A 230 -20.62 -16.66 -6.77
C GLU A 230 -20.60 -16.66 -8.32
N MET A 231 -19.68 -15.91 -8.92
CA MET A 231 -19.55 -15.90 -10.39
C MET A 231 -19.12 -17.27 -10.94
N PRO A 232 -19.54 -17.61 -12.16
CA PRO A 232 -19.01 -18.80 -12.87
C PRO A 232 -17.48 -18.79 -12.92
N ARG A 233 -16.84 -19.96 -12.77
CA ARG A 233 -15.37 -20.07 -12.73
C ARG A 233 -14.68 -19.41 -13.93
N SER A 234 -15.28 -19.45 -15.11
CA SER A 234 -14.75 -18.80 -16.31
C SER A 234 -14.67 -17.27 -16.24
N GLN A 235 -15.46 -16.67 -15.35
CA GLN A 235 -15.47 -15.22 -15.13
C GLN A 235 -14.63 -14.78 -13.93
N GLN A 236 -14.30 -15.70 -13.02
CA GLN A 236 -13.47 -15.41 -11.86
C GLN A 236 -12.01 -15.23 -12.27
N LEU A 237 -11.30 -14.35 -11.57
CA LEU A 237 -9.84 -14.20 -11.70
C LEU A 237 -9.11 -14.88 -10.54
N ASP A 238 -7.96 -15.46 -10.85
CA ASP A 238 -7.03 -16.00 -9.87
C ASP A 238 -5.96 -14.98 -9.49
N TYR A 239 -5.48 -14.20 -10.47
CA TYR A 239 -4.48 -13.17 -10.22
C TYR A 239 -4.76 -11.90 -11.01
N ILE A 240 -4.41 -10.77 -10.40
CA ILE A 240 -4.26 -9.49 -11.06
C ILE A 240 -2.78 -9.11 -11.03
N PHE A 241 -2.20 -8.88 -12.19
CA PHE A 241 -0.82 -8.43 -12.36
C PHE A 241 -0.81 -6.91 -12.50
N THR A 242 0.09 -6.24 -11.79
CA THR A 242 0.19 -4.79 -11.85
C THR A 242 1.59 -4.31 -11.47
N ARG A 243 1.90 -3.08 -11.86
CA ARG A 243 3.10 -2.40 -11.39
C ARG A 243 2.82 -1.51 -10.18
N ASP A 244 1.96 -0.52 -10.30
CA ASP A 244 1.83 0.56 -9.30
C ASP A 244 0.38 0.91 -8.90
N ILE A 245 -0.64 0.46 -9.65
CA ILE A 245 -2.00 0.98 -9.48
C ILE A 245 -2.68 0.60 -8.15
N PHE A 246 -2.23 -0.46 -7.50
CA PHE A 246 -2.76 -0.91 -6.21
C PHE A 246 -1.86 -0.55 -5.02
N ASN A 247 -0.91 0.36 -5.20
CA ASN A 247 -0.14 0.87 -4.08
C ASN A 247 -1.01 1.69 -3.12
N GLU A 248 -2.02 2.41 -3.63
CA GLU A 248 -2.90 3.28 -2.84
C GLU A 248 -4.36 3.15 -3.31
N GLY A 249 -5.29 3.34 -2.36
CA GLY A 249 -6.69 3.67 -2.65
C GLY A 249 -7.59 2.54 -3.16
N VAL A 250 -7.18 1.28 -3.10
CA VAL A 250 -8.03 0.15 -3.48
C VAL A 250 -8.06 -0.87 -2.35
N ASP A 251 -9.24 -1.36 -2.03
CA ASP A 251 -9.46 -2.39 -1.03
C ASP A 251 -9.71 -3.75 -1.69
N ILE A 252 -8.94 -4.77 -1.30
CA ILE A 252 -9.10 -6.14 -1.79
C ILE A 252 -9.01 -7.11 -0.59
N PRO A 253 -10.00 -7.11 0.31
CA PRO A 253 -9.94 -7.87 1.55
C PRO A 253 -9.80 -9.37 1.35
N LYS A 254 -10.40 -9.90 0.26
CA LYS A 254 -10.34 -11.34 -0.04
C LYS A 254 -9.03 -11.79 -0.68
N ALA A 255 -8.09 -10.87 -1.00
CA ALA A 255 -6.77 -11.29 -1.48
C ALA A 255 -6.09 -12.19 -0.44
N ASN A 256 -5.69 -13.39 -0.84
CA ASN A 256 -5.11 -14.41 0.03
C ASN A 256 -3.68 -14.83 -0.35
N GLN A 257 -3.16 -14.29 -1.47
CA GLN A 257 -1.77 -14.44 -1.87
C GLN A 257 -1.25 -13.13 -2.48
N ILE A 258 -0.04 -12.72 -2.11
CA ILE A 258 0.68 -11.61 -2.73
C ILE A 258 2.01 -12.12 -3.27
N ILE A 259 2.31 -11.80 -4.52
CA ILE A 259 3.60 -12.10 -5.16
C ILE A 259 4.30 -10.79 -5.48
N MET A 260 5.50 -10.61 -4.94
CA MET A 260 6.34 -9.45 -5.18
C MET A 260 7.50 -9.82 -6.10
N LEU A 261 7.53 -9.24 -7.30
CA LEU A 261 8.53 -9.50 -8.34
C LEU A 261 9.44 -8.29 -8.59
N ARG A 262 9.22 -7.21 -7.87
CA ARG A 262 9.94 -5.95 -8.03
C ARG A 262 10.89 -5.69 -6.87
N PRO A 263 12.05 -5.04 -7.12
CA PRO A 263 12.91 -4.59 -6.04
C PRO A 263 12.17 -3.66 -5.09
N THR A 264 12.33 -3.86 -3.79
CA THR A 264 11.80 -2.93 -2.79
C THR A 264 12.59 -1.63 -2.83
N GLN A 265 11.95 -0.57 -3.31
CA GLN A 265 12.56 0.77 -3.37
C GLN A 265 12.23 1.61 -2.12
N SER A 266 11.20 1.24 -1.38
CA SER A 266 10.74 1.93 -0.18
C SER A 266 10.05 0.95 0.75
N ALA A 267 10.42 0.96 2.03
CA ALA A 267 9.74 0.20 3.07
C ALA A 267 8.25 0.56 3.17
N ILE A 268 7.91 1.81 2.88
CA ILE A 268 6.55 2.33 2.87
C ILE A 268 5.71 1.65 1.78
N ILE A 269 6.20 1.67 0.53
CA ILE A 269 5.50 1.04 -0.61
C ILE A 269 5.32 -0.46 -0.35
N PHE A 270 6.34 -1.11 0.18
CA PHE A 270 6.28 -2.53 0.54
C PHE A 270 5.14 -2.81 1.53
N VAL A 271 5.07 -2.03 2.63
CA VAL A 271 4.01 -2.19 3.64
C VAL A 271 2.63 -1.85 3.06
N GLN A 272 2.53 -0.88 2.17
CA GLN A 272 1.27 -0.54 1.49
C GLN A 272 0.79 -1.70 0.59
N GLN A 273 1.68 -2.32 -0.18
CA GLN A 273 1.37 -3.49 -1.02
C GLN A 273 0.96 -4.69 -0.16
N LEU A 274 1.72 -4.98 0.89
CA LEU A 274 1.40 -6.01 1.87
C LEU A 274 0.03 -5.75 2.52
N GLY A 275 -0.24 -4.51 2.89
CA GLY A 275 -1.47 -4.08 3.54
C GLY A 275 -2.75 -4.38 2.73
N ARG A 276 -2.65 -4.47 1.40
CA ARG A 276 -3.81 -4.83 0.55
C ARG A 276 -4.39 -6.20 0.89
N GLY A 277 -3.52 -7.14 1.24
CA GLY A 277 -3.93 -8.49 1.62
C GLY A 277 -4.04 -8.72 3.13
N LEU A 278 -3.72 -7.76 3.99
CA LEU A 278 -3.77 -7.98 5.44
C LEU A 278 -5.14 -7.70 6.07
N ARG A 279 -6.08 -7.13 5.31
CA ARG A 279 -7.42 -6.85 5.83
C ARG A 279 -8.17 -8.13 6.16
N LYS A 280 -8.95 -8.07 7.25
CA LYS A 280 -9.80 -9.16 7.66
C LYS A 280 -11.04 -9.26 6.77
N CYS A 281 -11.40 -10.47 6.41
CA CYS A 281 -12.70 -10.80 5.84
C CYS A 281 -13.13 -12.19 6.28
N ASN A 282 -14.42 -12.49 6.14
CA ASN A 282 -14.95 -13.80 6.51
C ASN A 282 -14.28 -14.92 5.72
N GLY A 283 -13.87 -15.98 6.41
CA GLY A 283 -13.23 -17.16 5.81
C GLY A 283 -11.72 -17.03 5.55
N LYS A 284 -11.13 -15.87 5.80
CA LYS A 284 -9.69 -15.66 5.64
C LYS A 284 -8.96 -15.74 6.98
N ARG A 285 -8.02 -16.66 7.11
CA ARG A 285 -7.22 -16.90 8.32
C ARG A 285 -5.85 -16.24 8.28
N TYR A 286 -5.20 -16.22 7.10
CA TYR A 286 -3.88 -15.63 6.87
C TYR A 286 -3.69 -15.19 5.42
N LEU A 287 -2.60 -14.48 5.18
CA LEU A 287 -2.14 -14.07 3.86
C LEU A 287 -0.81 -14.76 3.55
N GLU A 288 -0.68 -15.36 2.36
CA GLU A 288 0.60 -15.82 1.83
C GLU A 288 1.29 -14.70 1.07
N VAL A 289 2.56 -14.46 1.38
CA VAL A 289 3.41 -13.45 0.72
C VAL A 289 4.66 -14.11 0.18
N ILE A 290 4.84 -14.05 -1.12
CA ILE A 290 5.99 -14.63 -1.83
C ILE A 290 6.78 -13.47 -2.45
N ASP A 291 7.96 -13.21 -1.92
CA ASP A 291 8.81 -12.10 -2.37
C ASP A 291 10.05 -12.66 -3.09
N PHE A 292 10.16 -12.38 -4.39
CA PHE A 292 11.26 -12.80 -5.22
C PHE A 292 12.42 -11.81 -5.11
N ILE A 293 13.37 -12.12 -4.26
CA ILE A 293 14.50 -11.26 -3.94
C ILE A 293 15.68 -11.59 -4.84
N GLY A 294 15.95 -10.69 -5.77
CA GLY A 294 17.14 -10.73 -6.63
C GLY A 294 18.37 -10.11 -5.95
N ASN A 295 19.41 -9.88 -6.73
CA ASN A 295 20.61 -9.15 -6.26
C ASN A 295 20.41 -7.63 -6.42
N TYR A 296 19.59 -7.05 -5.55
CA TYR A 296 19.26 -5.63 -5.57
C TYR A 296 19.98 -4.87 -4.46
N GLN A 297 20.39 -3.63 -4.75
CA GLN A 297 21.12 -2.79 -3.80
C GLN A 297 20.33 -2.51 -2.51
N ASN A 298 19.00 -2.45 -2.59
CA ASN A 298 18.13 -2.03 -1.50
C ASN A 298 17.48 -3.19 -0.74
N ASN A 299 18.01 -4.42 -0.86
CA ASN A 299 17.43 -5.59 -0.19
C ASN A 299 17.33 -5.46 1.34
N PHE A 300 18.13 -4.59 1.95
CA PHE A 300 18.06 -4.29 3.38
C PHE A 300 16.76 -3.58 3.80
N LEU A 301 16.01 -2.98 2.86
CA LEU A 301 14.73 -2.33 3.15
C LEU A 301 13.62 -3.33 3.49
N VAL A 302 13.70 -4.56 2.98
CA VAL A 302 12.69 -5.60 3.25
C VAL A 302 12.61 -5.94 4.74
N PRO A 303 13.70 -6.32 5.42
CA PRO A 303 13.63 -6.56 6.86
C PRO A 303 13.27 -5.31 7.66
N ILE A 304 13.72 -4.11 7.25
CA ILE A 304 13.29 -2.87 7.90
C ILE A 304 11.77 -2.70 7.83
N ALA A 305 11.17 -2.96 6.68
CA ALA A 305 9.73 -2.87 6.49
C ALA A 305 8.96 -3.92 7.32
N LEU A 306 9.43 -5.17 7.30
CA LEU A 306 8.79 -6.29 7.99
C LEU A 306 8.88 -6.18 9.52
N TYR A 307 10.04 -5.80 10.03
CA TYR A 307 10.27 -5.71 11.49
C TYR A 307 9.97 -4.31 12.05
N GLY A 308 9.68 -3.32 11.20
CA GLY A 308 9.34 -1.96 11.62
C GLY A 308 10.49 -1.22 12.30
N ASP A 309 11.74 -1.67 12.08
CA ASP A 309 12.91 -1.05 12.68
C ASP A 309 13.35 0.20 11.93
N ARG A 310 13.28 1.34 12.61
CA ARG A 310 13.67 2.65 12.07
C ARG A 310 15.04 3.12 12.53
N SER A 311 15.68 2.35 13.42
CA SER A 311 17.00 2.73 13.93
C SER A 311 18.08 2.63 12.88
N PHE A 312 17.81 1.95 11.75
CA PHE A 312 18.80 1.58 10.73
C PHE A 312 20.07 0.96 11.33
N ASN A 313 19.94 0.40 12.53
CA ASN A 313 21.05 -0.24 13.23
C ASN A 313 21.30 -1.63 12.62
N LYS A 314 22.47 -1.75 11.99
CA LYS A 314 22.90 -2.99 11.29
C LYS A 314 22.78 -4.23 12.18
N ASP A 315 23.21 -4.14 13.43
CA ASP A 315 23.21 -5.28 14.35
C ASP A 315 21.81 -5.66 14.81
N LYS A 316 20.91 -4.68 14.93
CA LYS A 316 19.52 -4.92 15.24
C LYS A 316 18.81 -5.60 14.08
N ILE A 317 19.01 -5.12 12.85
CA ILE A 317 18.44 -5.73 11.63
C ILE A 317 18.95 -7.18 11.50
N ARG A 318 20.25 -7.43 11.70
CA ARG A 318 20.81 -8.79 11.67
C ARG A 318 20.18 -9.71 12.73
N ARG A 319 19.98 -9.22 13.95
CA ARG A 319 19.31 -10.00 15.01
C ARG A 319 17.88 -10.31 14.64
N CYS A 320 17.11 -9.37 14.11
CA CYS A 320 15.76 -9.62 13.64
C CYS A 320 15.71 -10.71 12.57
N LEU A 321 16.61 -10.66 11.58
CA LEU A 321 16.73 -11.68 10.54
C LEU A 321 17.11 -13.06 11.09
N ALA A 322 17.90 -13.11 12.16
CA ALA A 322 18.31 -14.37 12.80
C ALA A 322 17.20 -15.00 13.65
N THR A 323 16.36 -14.18 14.26
CA THR A 323 15.30 -14.65 15.17
C THR A 323 14.01 -15.02 14.45
N ASN A 324 13.78 -14.53 13.22
CA ASN A 324 12.55 -14.70 12.43
C ASN A 324 11.26 -14.36 13.23
N TYR A 325 11.37 -13.58 14.30
CA TYR A 325 10.26 -13.27 15.18
C TYR A 325 9.48 -12.06 14.68
N ILE A 326 8.18 -12.27 14.52
CA ILE A 326 7.20 -11.20 14.30
C ILE A 326 5.99 -11.44 15.22
N PRO A 327 5.33 -10.40 15.71
CA PRO A 327 4.17 -10.56 16.59
C PRO A 327 2.99 -11.31 15.94
N GLY A 328 2.20 -11.97 16.77
CA GLY A 328 1.03 -12.72 16.37
C GLY A 328 1.38 -14.09 15.77
N ALA A 329 0.47 -14.64 14.97
CA ALA A 329 0.63 -15.92 14.27
C ALA A 329 1.35 -15.80 12.92
N SER A 330 1.99 -14.66 12.65
CA SER A 330 2.73 -14.43 11.42
C SER A 330 4.09 -15.11 11.45
N THR A 331 4.58 -15.50 10.27
CA THR A 331 5.92 -16.12 10.12
C THR A 331 6.70 -15.40 9.01
N ILE A 332 8.02 -15.31 9.18
CA ILE A 332 8.94 -14.80 8.18
C ILE A 332 10.00 -15.86 7.92
N HIS A 333 10.16 -16.22 6.66
CA HIS A 333 11.19 -17.13 6.20
C HIS A 333 11.95 -16.51 5.04
N PHE A 334 13.27 -16.53 5.10
CA PHE A 334 14.15 -16.17 3.99
C PHE A 334 15.02 -17.37 3.62
N ASP A 335 15.17 -17.61 2.34
CA ASP A 335 16.19 -18.55 1.84
C ASP A 335 17.57 -18.13 2.34
N ASP A 336 18.46 -19.07 2.66
CA ASP A 336 19.77 -18.77 3.25
C ASP A 336 20.63 -17.87 2.35
N ILE A 337 20.58 -18.11 1.04
CA ILE A 337 21.28 -17.26 0.07
C ILE A 337 20.71 -15.82 0.06
N VAL A 338 19.40 -15.67 0.25
CA VAL A 338 18.75 -14.37 0.36
C VAL A 338 19.23 -13.64 1.61
N LYS A 339 19.31 -14.35 2.75
CA LYS A 339 19.87 -13.79 4.00
C LYS A 339 21.29 -13.26 3.81
N GLU A 340 22.15 -14.05 3.16
CA GLU A 340 23.52 -13.62 2.86
C GLU A 340 23.57 -12.35 2.02
N ASN A 341 22.71 -12.23 1.02
CA ASN A 341 22.65 -11.05 0.17
C ASN A 341 22.11 -9.82 0.90
N ILE A 342 21.11 -10.02 1.76
CA ILE A 342 20.63 -8.95 2.64
C ILE A 342 21.77 -8.50 3.57
N PHE A 343 22.54 -9.42 4.15
CA PHE A 343 23.71 -9.08 4.97
C PHE A 343 24.77 -8.30 4.17
N LYS A 344 25.10 -8.74 2.95
CA LYS A 344 26.03 -8.00 2.07
C LYS A 344 25.49 -6.60 1.75
N ALA A 345 24.19 -6.47 1.47
CA ALA A 345 23.57 -5.17 1.24
C ALA A 345 23.62 -4.26 2.48
N ILE A 346 23.41 -4.82 3.69
CA ILE A 346 23.55 -4.08 4.96
C ILE A 346 25.01 -3.62 5.15
N ASP A 347 25.99 -4.47 4.82
CA ASP A 347 27.41 -4.16 5.02
C ASP A 347 27.90 -3.11 4.03
N SER A 348 27.50 -3.22 2.77
CA SER A 348 27.92 -2.29 1.70
C SER A 348 27.24 -0.92 1.79
N ASN A 349 26.06 -0.84 2.41
CA ASN A 349 25.35 0.42 2.59
C ASN A 349 25.79 1.14 3.88
N ASN A 350 26.04 2.43 3.76
CA ASN A 350 26.28 3.28 4.92
C ASN A 350 24.93 3.74 5.49
N LEU A 351 24.28 2.88 6.29
CA LEU A 351 22.97 3.14 6.89
C LEU A 351 22.97 4.31 7.92
N SER A 352 24.16 4.81 8.27
CA SER A 352 24.35 5.95 9.18
C SER A 352 24.70 7.25 8.44
N LEU A 353 24.27 7.41 7.20
CA LEU A 353 24.54 8.63 6.46
C LEU A 353 23.99 9.86 7.20
N LYS A 354 24.78 10.91 7.26
CA LYS A 354 24.39 12.23 7.82
C LYS A 354 23.02 12.69 7.29
N LYS A 355 22.69 12.32 6.04
CA LYS A 355 21.41 12.60 5.40
C LYS A 355 20.24 11.90 6.12
N ASP A 356 20.42 10.63 6.48
CA ASP A 356 19.36 9.82 7.12
C ASP A 356 19.14 10.30 8.56
N LEU A 357 20.23 10.53 9.30
CA LEU A 357 20.17 11.16 10.63
C LEU A 357 19.53 12.55 10.60
N LEU A 358 19.78 13.33 9.56
CA LEU A 358 19.17 14.64 9.37
C LEU A 358 17.67 14.52 9.07
N ASN A 359 17.28 13.52 8.28
CA ASN A 359 15.86 13.24 8.00
C ASN A 359 15.12 12.77 9.25
N ASP A 360 15.70 11.87 10.04
CA ASP A 360 15.14 11.42 11.31
C ASP A 360 14.98 12.58 12.29
N TYR A 361 16.02 13.43 12.42
CA TYR A 361 15.94 14.64 13.22
C TYR A 361 14.83 15.59 12.76
N LYS A 362 14.69 15.81 11.43
CA LYS A 362 13.63 16.64 10.86
C LYS A 362 12.25 16.05 11.15
N THR A 363 12.08 14.74 10.96
CA THR A 363 10.82 14.06 11.24
C THR A 363 10.45 14.19 12.70
N MET A 364 11.39 13.95 13.62
CA MET A 364 11.16 14.10 15.06
C MET A 364 10.85 15.56 15.43
N LYS A 365 11.58 16.52 14.84
CA LYS A 365 11.30 17.94 15.02
C LYS A 365 9.88 18.31 14.55
N TYR A 366 9.45 17.79 13.41
CA TYR A 366 8.10 18.04 12.87
C TYR A 366 7.02 17.39 13.73
N GLN A 367 7.24 16.16 14.22
CA GLN A 367 6.30 15.52 15.14
C GLN A 367 6.14 16.29 16.47
N LEU A 368 7.22 16.82 17.01
CA LEU A 368 7.22 17.53 18.29
C LEU A 368 6.85 19.01 18.18
N GLY A 369 6.85 19.60 16.96
CA GLY A 369 6.69 21.05 16.77
C GLY A 369 7.81 21.91 17.37
N ARG A 370 8.85 21.29 17.90
CA ARG A 370 10.00 21.92 18.55
C ARG A 370 11.28 21.13 18.30
N ARG A 371 12.41 21.70 18.69
CA ARG A 371 13.67 20.94 18.68
C ARG A 371 13.56 19.75 19.66
N PRO A 372 13.91 18.54 19.19
CA PRO A 372 13.97 17.36 20.06
C PRO A 372 14.91 17.51 21.22
#